data_1d3086d4957df9d5e90661914c13a365
#
_entry.id   1d3086d4957df9d5e90661914c13a365
#
_cell.length_a   1.000
_cell.length_b   1.000
_cell.length_c   1.000
_cell.angle_alpha   90.00
_cell.angle_beta   90.00
_cell.angle_gamma   90.00
#
_symmetry.space_group_name_H-M   'P 1'
#
loop_
_entity.id
_entity.type
_entity.pdbx_description
1 polymer ?
#
loop_
_entity_poly.entity_id
_entity_poly.type
_entity_poly.pdbx_seq_one_letter_code
_entity_poly.pdbx_strand_id
1 'polypeptide(L)'
;MDTVWTFMILISLLMSLFSGFPENVLQSGISGAQDAVSVLFSIVGSVCFWSGLLRIAEKGGAAGACQKLLSPVIKRLFPKTRQKDKITMNIIANLFGAGNAATPAGIAAMEGMDAENGKKPTPSDEMARFTVMNTASLQLFPTTVIGILASLGAKNSLAIVPLVWISSSLSLAAALLVQKLLFGRCKK
;
A
#
# COMPACT_ATOMS: atom_id res chain seq x y z
N MET A 1 -5.14 -10.73 14.32
CA MET A 1 -3.68 -10.43 14.35
C MET A 1 -3.13 -10.61 15.75
N ASP A 2 -3.83 -10.16 16.78
CA ASP A 2 -3.38 -10.19 18.18
C ASP A 2 -3.04 -11.60 18.69
N THR A 3 -3.84 -12.60 18.32
CA THR A 3 -3.62 -14.00 18.70
C THR A 3 -2.30 -14.56 18.18
N VAL A 4 -1.91 -14.20 16.94
CA VAL A 4 -0.65 -14.67 16.34
C VAL A 4 0.54 -14.06 17.06
N TRP A 5 0.51 -12.74 17.32
CA TRP A 5 1.55 -12.05 18.08
C TRP A 5 1.68 -12.59 19.51
N THR A 6 0.55 -12.77 20.20
CA THR A 6 0.56 -13.37 21.55
C THR A 6 1.18 -14.76 21.55
N PHE A 7 0.82 -15.58 20.55
CA PHE A 7 1.36 -16.94 20.43
C PHE A 7 2.86 -16.94 20.15
N MET A 8 3.35 -16.07 19.28
CA MET A 8 4.80 -15.90 19.02
C MET A 8 5.56 -15.47 20.26
N ILE A 9 5.04 -14.52 21.04
CA ILE A 9 5.66 -14.07 22.29
C ILE A 9 5.69 -15.20 23.32
N LEU A 10 4.59 -15.94 23.49
CA LEU A 10 4.53 -17.06 24.42
C LEU A 10 5.50 -18.18 24.05
N ILE A 11 5.57 -18.55 22.78
CA ILE A 11 6.55 -19.55 22.31
C ILE A 11 7.99 -19.06 22.59
N SER A 12 8.28 -17.81 22.29
CA SER A 12 9.60 -17.22 22.51
C SER A 12 10.01 -17.28 24.00
N LEU A 13 9.07 -16.96 24.91
CA LEU A 13 9.30 -17.05 26.35
C LEU A 13 9.50 -18.52 26.81
N LEU A 14 8.67 -19.44 26.33
CA LEU A 14 8.81 -20.86 26.65
C LEU A 14 10.16 -21.42 26.16
N MET A 15 10.54 -21.13 24.92
CA MET A 15 11.83 -21.56 24.38
C MET A 15 13.02 -21.00 25.15
N SER A 16 12.90 -19.79 25.67
CA SER A 16 13.92 -19.18 26.55
C SER A 16 14.12 -19.92 27.88
N LEU A 17 13.02 -20.34 28.50
CA LEU A 17 13.08 -21.14 29.74
C LEU A 17 13.79 -22.48 29.50
N PHE A 18 13.56 -23.13 28.36
CA PHE A 18 14.21 -24.38 27.98
C PHE A 18 15.67 -24.18 27.56
N SER A 19 16.02 -23.02 27.03
CA SER A 19 17.41 -22.70 26.61
C SER A 19 18.35 -22.32 27.74
N GLY A 20 17.83 -22.11 28.96
CA GLY A 20 18.63 -21.77 30.14
C GLY A 20 19.22 -20.35 30.17
N PHE A 21 18.78 -19.47 29.27
CA PHE A 21 19.25 -18.09 29.18
C PHE A 21 18.10 -17.07 29.27
N PRO A 22 17.39 -16.97 30.40
CA PRO A 22 16.26 -16.03 30.53
C PRO A 22 16.70 -14.56 30.44
N GLU A 23 17.93 -14.22 30.79
CA GLU A 23 18.46 -12.86 30.68
C GLU A 23 18.55 -12.38 29.22
N ASN A 24 18.83 -13.28 28.29
CA ASN A 24 18.91 -12.97 26.87
C ASN A 24 17.56 -12.52 26.28
N VAL A 25 16.43 -12.97 26.84
CA VAL A 25 15.10 -12.59 26.39
C VAL A 25 14.79 -11.15 26.76
N LEU A 26 15.10 -10.75 27.99
CA LEU A 26 14.93 -9.38 28.44
C LEU A 26 15.79 -8.43 27.59
N GLN A 27 17.05 -8.79 27.39
CA GLN A 27 17.97 -8.00 26.58
C GLN A 27 17.52 -7.91 25.10
N SER A 28 17.07 -9.03 24.52
CA SER A 28 16.50 -9.05 23.16
C SER A 28 15.21 -8.24 23.05
N GLY A 29 14.37 -8.24 24.08
CA GLY A 29 13.18 -7.41 24.14
C GLY A 29 13.51 -5.91 24.15
N ILE A 30 14.49 -5.50 24.95
CA ILE A 30 14.94 -4.10 25.05
C ILE A 30 15.59 -3.67 23.73
N SER A 31 16.52 -4.47 23.19
CA SER A 31 17.16 -4.14 21.90
C SER A 31 16.15 -4.11 20.75
N GLY A 32 15.21 -5.05 20.70
CA GLY A 32 14.14 -5.05 19.72
C GLY A 32 13.25 -3.80 19.80
N ALA A 33 12.98 -3.31 21.00
CA ALA A 33 12.25 -2.04 21.18
C ALA A 33 13.07 -0.84 20.69
N GLN A 34 14.38 -0.80 20.95
CA GLN A 34 15.27 0.25 20.44
C GLN A 34 15.37 0.22 18.92
N ASP A 35 15.51 -0.96 18.33
CA ASP A 35 15.52 -1.15 16.87
C ASP A 35 14.21 -0.69 16.23
N ALA A 36 13.08 -1.00 16.86
CA ALA A 36 11.76 -0.56 16.39
C ALA A 36 11.66 0.97 16.36
N VAL A 37 12.16 1.67 17.37
CA VAL A 37 12.20 3.15 17.40
C VAL A 37 13.10 3.69 16.31
N SER A 38 14.28 3.11 16.09
CA SER A 38 15.21 3.51 15.03
C SER A 38 14.61 3.34 13.63
N VAL A 39 13.95 2.20 13.38
CA VAL A 39 13.25 1.93 12.14
C VAL A 39 12.10 2.93 11.94
N LEU A 40 11.35 3.26 13.00
CA LEU A 40 10.25 4.22 12.96
C LEU A 40 10.75 5.61 12.53
N PHE A 41 11.84 6.11 13.11
CA PHE A 41 12.44 7.38 12.70
C PHE A 41 12.92 7.37 11.26
N SER A 42 13.52 6.28 10.79
CA SER A 42 13.94 6.12 9.39
C SER A 42 12.76 6.15 8.42
N ILE A 43 11.66 5.47 8.77
CA ILE A 43 10.43 5.49 7.97
C ILE A 43 9.83 6.89 7.94
N VAL A 44 9.71 7.55 9.09
CA VAL A 44 9.16 8.92 9.18
C VAL A 44 9.99 9.88 8.34
N GLY A 45 11.32 9.85 8.45
CA GLY A 45 12.22 10.70 7.65
C GLY A 45 12.02 10.49 6.15
N SER A 46 11.99 9.24 5.71
CA SER A 46 11.77 8.88 4.30
C SER A 46 10.39 9.34 3.81
N VAL A 47 9.33 9.08 4.59
CA VAL A 47 7.96 9.51 4.25
C VAL A 47 7.85 11.03 4.17
N CYS A 48 8.45 11.77 5.10
CA CYS A 48 8.47 13.23 5.08
C CYS A 48 9.18 13.77 3.84
N PHE A 49 10.35 13.23 3.51
CA PHE A 49 11.12 13.62 2.33
C PHE A 49 10.31 13.42 1.04
N TRP A 50 9.79 12.22 0.83
CA TRP A 50 9.01 11.90 -0.36
C TRP A 50 7.68 12.64 -0.42
N SER A 51 7.01 12.85 0.72
CA SER A 51 5.79 13.66 0.79
C SER A 51 6.05 15.11 0.41
N GLY A 52 7.20 15.65 0.82
CA GLY A 52 7.65 16.99 0.42
C GLY A 52 7.88 17.10 -1.08
N LEU A 53 8.59 16.12 -1.67
CA LEU A 53 8.82 16.08 -3.13
C LEU A 53 7.52 15.96 -3.92
N LEU A 54 6.60 15.09 -3.48
CA LEU A 54 5.28 14.95 -4.09
C LEU A 54 4.49 16.25 -4.04
N ARG A 55 4.53 16.96 -2.91
CA ARG A 55 3.86 18.26 -2.77
C ARG A 55 4.41 19.30 -3.73
N ILE A 56 5.72 19.30 -3.96
CA ILE A 56 6.36 20.16 -4.96
C ILE A 56 5.90 19.77 -6.37
N ALA A 57 5.90 18.48 -6.68
CA ALA A 57 5.44 17.97 -7.97
C ALA A 57 3.96 18.28 -8.24
N GLU A 58 3.10 18.16 -7.24
CA GLU A 58 1.68 18.56 -7.31
C GLU A 58 1.52 20.05 -7.65
N LYS A 59 2.22 20.91 -6.91
CA LYS A 59 2.19 22.36 -7.16
C LYS A 59 2.81 22.74 -8.50
N GLY A 60 3.79 21.97 -8.98
CA GLY A 60 4.41 22.10 -10.28
C GLY A 60 3.58 21.60 -11.46
N GLY A 61 2.34 21.11 -11.20
CA GLY A 61 1.43 20.63 -12.24
C GLY A 61 1.66 19.18 -12.70
N ALA A 62 2.65 18.47 -12.13
CA ALA A 62 2.93 17.07 -12.47
C ALA A 62 1.72 16.15 -12.19
N ALA A 63 0.97 16.41 -11.12
CA ALA A 63 -0.26 15.67 -10.82
C ALA A 63 -1.30 15.83 -11.93
N GLY A 64 -1.47 17.04 -12.48
CA GLY A 64 -2.36 17.30 -13.60
C GLY A 64 -1.93 16.60 -14.90
N ALA A 65 -0.62 16.52 -15.16
CA ALA A 65 -0.09 15.77 -16.29
C ALA A 65 -0.36 14.26 -16.14
N CYS A 66 -0.08 13.69 -14.96
CA CYS A 66 -0.40 12.29 -14.64
C CYS A 66 -1.91 12.02 -14.72
N GLN A 67 -2.75 12.93 -14.26
CA GLN A 67 -4.20 12.82 -14.35
C GLN A 67 -4.67 12.75 -15.81
N LYS A 68 -4.14 13.60 -16.69
CA LYS A 68 -4.44 13.57 -18.12
C LYS A 68 -4.01 12.25 -18.76
N LEU A 69 -2.82 11.75 -18.42
CA LEU A 69 -2.28 10.49 -18.94
C LEU A 69 -3.10 9.28 -18.47
N LEU A 70 -3.50 9.26 -17.21
CA LEU A 70 -4.27 8.14 -16.61
C LEU A 70 -5.77 8.21 -16.96
N SER A 71 -6.30 9.39 -17.30
CA SER A 71 -7.72 9.60 -17.58
C SER A 71 -8.34 8.59 -18.58
N PRO A 72 -7.72 8.26 -19.73
CA PRO A 72 -8.32 7.29 -20.65
C PRO A 72 -8.39 5.88 -20.04
N VAL A 73 -7.39 5.48 -19.26
CA VAL A 73 -7.35 4.20 -18.57
C VAL A 73 -8.43 4.14 -17.48
N ILE A 74 -8.52 5.19 -16.67
CA ILE A 74 -9.53 5.29 -15.61
C ILE A 74 -10.96 5.29 -16.19
N LYS A 75 -11.22 6.05 -17.25
CA LYS A 75 -12.52 6.06 -17.94
C LYS A 75 -12.91 4.67 -18.46
N ARG A 76 -11.95 3.88 -18.92
CA ARG A 76 -12.18 2.52 -19.41
C ARG A 76 -12.40 1.51 -18.28
N LEU A 77 -11.67 1.65 -17.17
CA LEU A 77 -11.79 0.76 -16.01
C LEU A 77 -13.02 1.08 -15.16
N PHE A 78 -13.39 2.35 -15.08
CA PHE A 78 -14.49 2.86 -14.24
C PHE A 78 -15.49 3.69 -15.08
N PRO A 79 -16.23 3.06 -16.01
CA PRO A 79 -17.11 3.79 -16.93
C PRO A 79 -18.31 4.42 -16.23
N LYS A 80 -18.86 3.80 -15.17
CA LYS A 80 -20.14 4.16 -14.57
C LYS A 80 -20.01 5.17 -13.43
N THR A 81 -18.97 5.08 -12.59
CA THR A 81 -18.83 5.96 -11.43
C THR A 81 -18.48 7.40 -11.83
N ARG A 82 -18.95 8.35 -11.03
CA ARG A 82 -18.58 9.76 -11.11
C ARG A 82 -17.33 10.10 -10.32
N GLN A 83 -16.83 9.18 -9.48
CA GLN A 83 -15.70 9.40 -8.57
C GLN A 83 -14.30 9.28 -9.22
N LYS A 84 -14.23 9.43 -10.56
CA LYS A 84 -13.01 9.20 -11.35
C LYS A 84 -11.82 10.05 -10.88
N ASP A 85 -12.07 11.28 -10.46
CA ASP A 85 -11.01 12.19 -10.01
C ASP A 85 -10.38 11.69 -8.70
N LYS A 86 -11.21 11.26 -7.74
CA LYS A 86 -10.73 10.71 -6.47
C LYS A 86 -9.99 9.38 -6.68
N ILE A 87 -10.52 8.51 -7.56
CA ILE A 87 -9.85 7.27 -7.98
C ILE A 87 -8.48 7.58 -8.58
N THR A 88 -8.43 8.57 -9.47
CA THR A 88 -7.17 8.98 -10.13
C THR A 88 -6.17 9.50 -9.11
N MET A 89 -6.60 10.35 -8.17
CA MET A 89 -5.73 10.85 -7.09
C MET A 89 -5.18 9.72 -6.23
N ASN A 90 -6.02 8.76 -5.83
CA ASN A 90 -5.60 7.58 -5.09
C ASN A 90 -4.54 6.77 -5.87
N ILE A 91 -4.77 6.50 -7.15
CA ILE A 91 -3.84 5.74 -7.99
C ILE A 91 -2.52 6.49 -8.17
N ILE A 92 -2.55 7.79 -8.40
CA ILE A 92 -1.34 8.62 -8.51
C ILE A 92 -0.54 8.55 -7.21
N ALA A 93 -1.19 8.72 -6.07
CA ALA A 93 -0.52 8.66 -4.77
C ALA A 93 0.11 7.27 -4.51
N ASN A 94 -0.58 6.18 -4.88
CA ASN A 94 -0.03 4.83 -4.79
C ASN A 94 1.16 4.62 -5.75
N LEU A 95 1.09 5.09 -6.98
CA LEU A 95 2.18 4.99 -7.96
C LEU A 95 3.47 5.65 -7.43
N PHE A 96 3.33 6.78 -6.75
CA PHE A 96 4.46 7.48 -6.15
C PHE A 96 4.83 6.99 -4.74
N GLY A 97 4.21 5.91 -4.26
CA GLY A 97 4.50 5.34 -2.95
C GLY A 97 4.04 6.20 -1.77
N ALA A 98 3.14 7.16 -1.99
CA ALA A 98 2.57 8.03 -0.97
C ALA A 98 1.30 7.42 -0.35
N GLY A 99 1.41 6.24 0.26
CA GLY A 99 0.27 5.52 0.83
C GLY A 99 -0.58 6.34 1.80
N ASN A 100 0.05 7.21 2.59
CA ASN A 100 -0.65 8.10 3.50
C ASN A 100 -1.55 9.12 2.78
N ALA A 101 -1.16 9.58 1.59
CA ALA A 101 -1.98 10.47 0.76
C ALA A 101 -3.02 9.68 -0.06
N ALA A 102 -2.71 8.42 -0.42
CA ALA A 102 -3.61 7.55 -1.15
C ALA A 102 -4.85 7.16 -0.32
N THR A 103 -4.67 6.89 0.98
CA THR A 103 -5.74 6.40 1.85
C THR A 103 -6.95 7.33 1.93
N PRO A 104 -6.82 8.66 2.23
CA PRO A 104 -7.98 9.56 2.28
C PRO A 104 -8.71 9.65 0.92
N ALA A 105 -7.94 9.70 -0.19
CA ALA A 105 -8.53 9.74 -1.53
C ALA A 105 -9.27 8.44 -1.85
N GLY A 106 -8.74 7.30 -1.44
CA GLY A 106 -9.35 5.99 -1.60
C GLY A 106 -10.65 5.84 -0.82
N ILE A 107 -10.67 6.26 0.43
CA ILE A 107 -11.87 6.26 1.28
C ILE A 107 -12.94 7.15 0.65
N ALA A 108 -12.61 8.39 0.29
CA ALA A 108 -13.54 9.32 -0.32
C ALA A 108 -14.09 8.84 -1.67
N ALA A 109 -13.28 8.10 -2.45
CA ALA A 109 -13.73 7.47 -3.69
C ALA A 109 -14.72 6.34 -3.40
N MET A 110 -14.41 5.49 -2.42
CA MET A 110 -15.26 4.35 -2.05
C MET A 110 -16.60 4.79 -1.46
N GLU A 111 -16.61 5.78 -0.56
CA GLU A 111 -17.83 6.38 -0.01
C GLU A 111 -18.72 6.96 -1.11
N GLY A 112 -18.11 7.66 -2.07
CA GLY A 112 -18.86 8.18 -3.22
C GLY A 112 -19.44 7.08 -4.10
N MET A 113 -18.68 6.01 -4.36
CA MET A 113 -19.19 4.85 -5.12
C MET A 113 -20.27 4.07 -4.36
N ASP A 114 -20.18 3.98 -3.04
CA ASP A 114 -21.21 3.35 -2.21
C ASP A 114 -22.52 4.14 -2.25
N ALA A 115 -22.45 5.46 -2.18
CA ALA A 115 -23.61 6.33 -2.36
C ALA A 115 -24.24 6.17 -3.75
N GLU A 116 -23.43 6.07 -4.81
CA GLU A 116 -23.89 5.78 -6.17
C GLU A 116 -24.50 4.39 -6.32
N ASN A 117 -24.05 3.42 -5.55
CA ASN A 117 -24.58 2.05 -5.48
C ASN A 117 -25.90 1.95 -4.70
N GLY A 118 -26.35 3.06 -4.10
CA GLY A 118 -27.57 3.10 -3.27
C GLY A 118 -27.40 2.40 -1.92
N LYS A 119 -26.19 2.37 -1.40
CA LYS A 119 -25.80 1.73 -0.11
C LYS A 119 -26.29 0.27 0.00
N LYS A 120 -26.25 -0.45 -1.11
CA LYS A 120 -26.61 -1.87 -1.14
C LYS A 120 -25.58 -2.68 -0.34
N PRO A 121 -25.99 -3.79 0.32
CA PRO A 121 -25.07 -4.64 1.06
C PRO A 121 -24.01 -5.34 0.16
N THR A 122 -24.25 -5.36 -1.15
CA THR A 122 -23.32 -5.93 -2.13
C THR A 122 -22.56 -4.85 -2.87
N PRO A 123 -21.20 -4.90 -2.95
CA PRO A 123 -20.42 -3.92 -3.67
C PRO A 123 -20.68 -3.99 -5.18
N SER A 124 -20.58 -2.86 -5.86
CA SER A 124 -20.63 -2.82 -7.32
C SER A 124 -19.34 -3.41 -7.94
N ASP A 125 -19.39 -3.80 -9.22
CA ASP A 125 -18.22 -4.28 -9.96
C ASP A 125 -17.06 -3.29 -9.91
N GLU A 126 -17.36 -1.99 -9.92
CA GLU A 126 -16.34 -0.93 -9.89
C GLU A 126 -15.75 -0.76 -8.49
N MET A 127 -16.55 -0.89 -7.42
CA MET A 127 -16.06 -0.90 -6.04
C MET A 127 -15.11 -2.08 -5.82
N ALA A 128 -15.50 -3.28 -6.25
CA ALA A 128 -14.67 -4.47 -6.16
C ALA A 128 -13.36 -4.30 -6.95
N ARG A 129 -13.43 -3.75 -8.17
CA ARG A 129 -12.25 -3.47 -9.00
C ARG A 129 -11.31 -2.47 -8.33
N PHE A 130 -11.85 -1.41 -7.78
CA PHE A 130 -11.07 -0.40 -7.09
C PHE A 130 -10.36 -0.96 -5.87
N THR A 131 -11.06 -1.77 -5.05
CA THR A 131 -10.47 -2.48 -3.91
C THR A 131 -9.31 -3.39 -4.35
N VAL A 132 -9.53 -4.19 -5.38
CA VAL A 132 -8.50 -5.09 -5.94
C VAL A 132 -7.28 -4.33 -6.44
N MET A 133 -7.48 -3.22 -7.14
CA MET A 133 -6.38 -2.38 -7.63
C MET A 133 -5.57 -1.75 -6.47
N ASN A 134 -6.24 -1.29 -5.42
CA ASN A 134 -5.57 -0.76 -4.23
C ASN A 134 -4.79 -1.85 -3.48
N THR A 135 -5.35 -3.04 -3.35
CA THR A 135 -4.70 -4.17 -2.68
C THR A 135 -3.47 -4.65 -3.45
N ALA A 136 -3.53 -4.67 -4.79
CA ALA A 136 -2.39 -5.03 -5.64
C ALA A 136 -1.25 -4.00 -5.59
N SER A 137 -1.55 -2.78 -5.13
CA SER A 137 -0.58 -1.70 -4.82
C SER A 137 0.51 -1.52 -5.87
N LEU A 138 0.12 -1.08 -7.08
CA LEU A 138 1.09 -0.76 -8.13
C LEU A 138 1.93 0.45 -7.70
N GLN A 139 3.23 0.24 -7.50
CA GLN A 139 4.17 1.27 -7.08
C GLN A 139 5.25 1.48 -8.14
N LEU A 140 5.43 2.73 -8.56
CA LEU A 140 6.54 3.13 -9.41
C LEU A 140 7.80 3.34 -8.58
N PHE A 141 7.63 3.95 -7.41
CA PHE A 141 8.69 4.21 -6.44
C PHE A 141 8.30 3.63 -5.08
N PRO A 142 8.86 2.48 -4.68
CA PRO A 142 8.62 1.88 -3.36
C PRO A 142 9.42 2.64 -2.29
N THR A 143 9.03 3.89 -2.03
CA THR A 143 9.77 4.85 -1.22
C THR A 143 10.04 4.36 0.19
N THR A 144 9.07 3.70 0.82
CA THR A 144 9.20 3.13 2.16
C THR A 144 10.26 2.02 2.19
N VAL A 145 10.22 1.11 1.21
CA VAL A 145 11.18 -0.01 1.13
C VAL A 145 12.59 0.50 0.84
N ILE A 146 12.72 1.47 -0.07
CA ILE A 146 14.00 2.11 -0.36
C ILE A 146 14.55 2.79 0.90
N GLY A 147 13.70 3.50 1.65
CA GLY A 147 14.09 4.16 2.90
C GLY A 147 14.58 3.17 3.96
N ILE A 148 13.87 2.07 4.16
CA ILE A 148 14.27 1.01 5.10
C ILE A 148 15.59 0.37 4.67
N LEU A 149 15.76 0.00 3.40
CA LEU A 149 17.00 -0.57 2.90
C LEU A 149 18.19 0.38 3.07
N ALA A 150 17.98 1.67 2.80
CA ALA A 150 19.00 2.69 3.02
C ALA A 150 19.38 2.81 4.50
N SER A 151 18.42 2.79 5.42
CA SER A 151 18.67 2.87 6.86
C SER A 151 19.40 1.64 7.41
N LEU A 152 19.21 0.48 6.79
CA LEU A 152 19.92 -0.76 7.10
C LEU A 152 21.31 -0.85 6.43
N GLY A 153 21.77 0.22 5.78
CA GLY A 153 23.10 0.28 5.17
C GLY A 153 23.24 -0.50 3.85
N ALA A 154 22.14 -0.77 3.14
CA ALA A 154 22.20 -1.45 1.85
C ALA A 154 23.01 -0.62 0.85
N LYS A 155 24.02 -1.23 0.20
CA LYS A 155 24.90 -0.56 -0.79
C LYS A 155 24.15 -0.01 -1.99
N ASN A 156 23.02 -0.61 -2.38
CA ASN A 156 22.20 -0.17 -3.49
C ASN A 156 20.72 -0.39 -3.17
N SER A 157 20.10 0.56 -2.49
CA SER A 157 18.68 0.50 -2.12
C SER A 157 17.73 0.58 -3.32
N LEU A 158 18.21 1.08 -4.49
CA LEU A 158 17.41 1.20 -5.70
C LEU A 158 17.32 -0.11 -6.50
N ALA A 159 18.16 -1.10 -6.20
CA ALA A 159 18.14 -2.40 -6.89
C ALA A 159 16.81 -3.15 -6.74
N ILE A 160 16.02 -2.83 -5.72
CA ILE A 160 14.69 -3.43 -5.50
C ILE A 160 13.63 -2.94 -6.49
N VAL A 161 13.82 -1.76 -7.10
CA VAL A 161 12.79 -1.10 -7.93
C VAL A 161 12.32 -1.95 -9.10
N PRO A 162 13.20 -2.54 -9.94
CA PRO A 162 12.75 -3.39 -11.05
C PRO A 162 11.97 -4.62 -10.58
N LEU A 163 12.36 -5.21 -9.45
CA LEU A 163 11.66 -6.36 -8.86
C LEU A 163 10.25 -5.98 -8.39
N VAL A 164 10.11 -4.82 -7.78
CA VAL A 164 8.80 -4.28 -7.37
C VAL A 164 7.92 -4.01 -8.58
N TRP A 165 8.46 -3.48 -9.67
CA TRP A 165 7.69 -3.26 -10.90
C TRP A 165 7.15 -4.56 -11.49
N ILE A 166 7.98 -5.59 -11.59
CA ILE A 166 7.57 -6.90 -12.10
C ILE A 166 6.51 -7.51 -11.17
N SER A 167 6.80 -7.57 -9.88
CA SER A 167 5.92 -8.19 -8.88
C SER A 167 4.56 -7.48 -8.81
N SER A 168 4.53 -6.15 -8.69
CA SER A 168 3.29 -5.38 -8.57
C SER A 168 2.48 -5.41 -9.87
N SER A 169 3.13 -5.40 -11.04
CA SER A 169 2.44 -5.52 -12.33
C SER A 169 1.80 -6.90 -12.51
N LEU A 170 2.52 -7.98 -12.16
CA LEU A 170 1.99 -9.34 -12.19
C LEU A 170 0.84 -9.52 -11.19
N SER A 171 1.00 -9.00 -9.98
CA SER A 171 -0.05 -9.01 -8.95
C SER A 171 -1.32 -8.29 -9.43
N LEU A 172 -1.17 -7.09 -10.00
CA LEU A 172 -2.30 -6.34 -10.53
C LEU A 172 -2.99 -7.08 -11.69
N ALA A 173 -2.22 -7.62 -12.63
CA ALA A 173 -2.78 -8.38 -13.75
C ALA A 173 -3.55 -9.62 -13.27
N ALA A 174 -2.96 -10.41 -12.36
CA ALA A 174 -3.59 -11.58 -11.78
C ALA A 174 -4.88 -11.20 -11.02
N ALA A 175 -4.81 -10.16 -10.19
CA ALA A 175 -5.93 -9.71 -9.38
C ALA A 175 -7.12 -9.21 -10.25
N LEU A 176 -6.86 -8.46 -11.31
CA LEU A 176 -7.88 -8.03 -12.27
C LEU A 176 -8.48 -9.20 -13.07
N LEU A 177 -7.68 -10.19 -13.44
CA LEU A 177 -8.16 -11.40 -14.10
C LEU A 177 -9.09 -12.20 -13.19
N VAL A 178 -8.68 -12.44 -11.94
CA VAL A 178 -9.50 -13.16 -10.95
C VAL A 178 -10.79 -12.40 -10.67
N GLN A 179 -10.71 -11.07 -10.47
CA GLN A 179 -11.89 -10.23 -10.26
C GLN A 179 -12.87 -10.34 -11.45
N LYS A 180 -12.38 -10.28 -12.69
CA LYS A 180 -13.21 -10.43 -13.89
C LYS A 180 -13.86 -11.81 -13.97
N LEU A 181 -13.16 -12.88 -13.61
CA LEU A 181 -13.67 -14.24 -13.61
C LEU A 181 -14.75 -14.47 -12.55
N LEU A 182 -14.52 -13.95 -11.34
CA LEU A 182 -15.44 -14.11 -10.21
C LEU A 182 -16.72 -13.26 -10.41
N PHE A 183 -16.56 -11.96 -10.67
CA PHE A 183 -17.70 -11.06 -10.85
C PHE A 183 -18.38 -11.19 -12.21
N GLY A 184 -17.67 -11.63 -13.23
CA GLY A 184 -18.28 -11.93 -14.54
C GLY A 184 -19.22 -13.14 -14.51
N ARG A 185 -19.05 -14.08 -13.56
CA ARG A 185 -19.92 -15.24 -13.36
C ARG A 185 -21.19 -14.92 -12.55
N CYS A 186 -21.14 -13.93 -11.67
CA CYS A 186 -22.31 -13.54 -10.87
C CYS A 186 -23.39 -12.76 -11.65
N LYS A 187 -23.14 -12.42 -12.92
CA LYS A 187 -24.08 -11.70 -13.79
C LYS A 187 -24.91 -12.62 -14.69
N LYS A 188 -24.78 -13.92 -14.59
CA LYS A 188 -25.67 -14.91 -15.20
C LYS A 188 -26.59 -15.49 -14.13
#